data_6ab7a2ee4f8fd2f6e30863e995430104
#
_entry.id   6ab7a2ee4f8fd2f6e30863e995430104
#
_cell.length_a   1.000
_cell.length_b   1.000
_cell.length_c   1.000
_cell.angle_alpha   90.00
_cell.angle_beta   90.00
_cell.angle_gamma   90.00
#
_symmetry.space_group_name_H-M   'P 1'
#
loop_
_entity.id
_entity.type
_entity.pdbx_description
1 polymer ?
#
loop_
_entity_poly.entity_id
_entity_poly.type
_entity_poly.pdbx_seq_one_letter_code
_entity_poly.pdbx_strand_id
1 'polypeptide(L)'
;LATGVAATTLLGGSILVSAADDGGNTAQARTLDEIKEDGKIKIGVFSDKNPFGYVDENGDVQGYDVYFGKRLAKDLLGSEDDVEFTYVESASRVEYLQSAKVDVILANFTVTDDRAEKVDFALPYMKVALGVVSPDDALIKDVKDLEGKKLIVVKGTTAETYFTDNYPDIELVKFDEYQEAYDALLDG
;
A
#
# COMPACT_ATOMS: atom_id res chain seq x y z
N LEU A 1 16.69 -20.91 44.50
CA LEU A 1 17.58 -21.95 43.98
C LEU A 1 16.78 -23.02 43.25
N ALA A 2 16.72 -22.98 41.94
CA ALA A 2 16.72 -24.15 41.05
C ALA A 2 16.68 -23.63 39.62
N THR A 3 17.80 -23.75 38.95
CA THR A 3 18.05 -23.62 37.53
C THR A 3 17.42 -24.79 36.80
N GLY A 4 16.67 -24.52 35.74
CA GLY A 4 16.19 -25.50 34.78
C GLY A 4 16.44 -24.99 33.36
N VAL A 5 17.48 -25.54 32.73
CA VAL A 5 17.77 -25.39 31.31
C VAL A 5 16.84 -26.32 30.56
N ALA A 6 16.05 -25.81 29.63
CA ALA A 6 15.33 -26.63 28.65
C ALA A 6 15.86 -26.36 27.26
N ALA A 7 16.28 -27.43 26.61
CA ALA A 7 16.89 -27.47 25.32
C ALA A 7 15.93 -27.13 24.20
N THR A 8 16.41 -26.33 23.23
CA THR A 8 15.83 -26.01 21.96
C THR A 8 15.84 -27.21 21.02
N THR A 9 14.70 -27.61 20.51
CA THR A 9 14.60 -28.38 19.27
C THR A 9 13.98 -27.48 18.19
N LEU A 10 14.80 -27.15 17.20
CA LEU A 10 14.39 -26.55 15.95
C LEU A 10 13.61 -27.56 15.13
N LEU A 11 12.34 -27.28 14.85
CA LEU A 11 11.58 -27.89 13.75
C LEU A 11 10.42 -26.95 13.37
N GLY A 12 10.42 -26.50 12.11
CA GLY A 12 9.29 -25.97 11.39
C GLY A 12 8.60 -24.75 12.01
N GLY A 13 9.14 -23.55 11.79
CA GLY A 13 8.57 -22.32 12.34
C GLY A 13 7.36 -21.85 11.55
N SER A 14 6.16 -22.15 12.05
CA SER A 14 5.00 -21.27 11.82
C SER A 14 5.23 -20.02 12.64
N ILE A 15 5.41 -18.89 11.99
CA ILE A 15 5.43 -17.60 12.67
C ILE A 15 3.99 -17.28 13.04
N LEU A 16 3.61 -17.63 14.27
CA LEU A 16 2.39 -17.10 14.89
C LEU A 16 2.67 -15.65 15.28
N VAL A 17 2.23 -14.72 14.47
CA VAL A 17 2.10 -13.33 14.91
C VAL A 17 0.94 -13.28 15.89
N SER A 18 1.26 -13.21 17.17
CA SER A 18 0.30 -12.96 18.25
C SER A 18 -0.07 -11.47 18.17
N ALA A 19 -1.14 -11.14 17.45
CA ALA A 19 -1.76 -9.84 17.55
C ALA A 19 -2.40 -9.72 18.94
N ALA A 20 -2.11 -8.64 19.65
CA ALA A 20 -2.81 -8.27 20.87
C ALA A 20 -4.31 -8.10 20.56
N ASP A 21 -5.13 -8.75 21.36
CA ASP A 21 -6.58 -8.77 21.29
C ASP A 21 -7.15 -7.34 21.55
N ASP A 22 -7.39 -6.63 20.47
CA ASP A 22 -8.31 -5.49 20.45
C ASP A 22 -9.45 -5.87 19.50
N GLY A 23 -10.62 -6.11 20.03
CA GLY A 23 -11.84 -6.77 19.52
C GLY A 23 -12.31 -6.53 18.07
N GLY A 24 -11.41 -6.38 17.11
CA GLY A 24 -11.66 -6.36 15.68
C GLY A 24 -11.45 -7.77 15.11
N ASN A 25 -12.39 -8.24 14.34
CA ASN A 25 -12.35 -9.53 13.63
C ASN A 25 -11.22 -9.48 12.58
N THR A 26 -9.97 -9.68 12.99
CA THR A 26 -8.84 -9.82 12.07
C THR A 26 -8.91 -11.22 11.46
N ALA A 27 -9.22 -11.31 10.18
CA ALA A 27 -9.12 -12.57 9.45
C ALA A 27 -7.66 -13.00 9.44
N GLN A 28 -7.41 -14.30 9.60
CA GLN A 28 -6.05 -14.83 9.58
C GLN A 28 -5.48 -14.72 8.16
N ALA A 29 -4.32 -14.10 8.00
CA ALA A 29 -3.61 -14.06 6.73
C ALA A 29 -3.29 -15.49 6.25
N ARG A 30 -3.43 -15.72 4.94
CA ARG A 30 -3.08 -17.03 4.35
C ARG A 30 -1.58 -17.27 4.42
N THR A 31 -1.22 -18.50 4.75
CA THR A 31 0.17 -18.98 4.69
C THR A 31 0.59 -19.19 3.22
N LEU A 32 1.90 -19.26 2.97
CA LEU A 32 2.41 -19.57 1.63
C LEU A 32 1.94 -20.95 1.14
N ASP A 33 1.79 -21.93 2.03
CA ASP A 33 1.32 -23.26 1.65
C ASP A 33 -0.16 -23.22 1.23
N GLU A 34 -1.00 -22.48 1.95
CA GLU A 34 -2.41 -22.26 1.57
C GLU A 34 -2.54 -21.52 0.22
N ILE A 35 -1.69 -20.52 -0.04
CA ILE A 35 -1.64 -19.82 -1.34
C ILE A 35 -1.24 -20.79 -2.46
N LYS A 36 -0.27 -21.69 -2.22
CA LYS A 36 0.15 -22.70 -3.19
C LYS A 36 -0.93 -23.78 -3.43
N GLU A 37 -1.66 -24.18 -2.40
CA GLU A 37 -2.78 -25.13 -2.53
C GLU A 37 -3.95 -24.51 -3.30
N ASP A 38 -4.25 -23.23 -3.09
CA ASP A 38 -5.29 -22.49 -3.82
C ASP A 38 -4.87 -22.22 -5.29
N GLY A 39 -3.56 -22.21 -5.57
CA GLY A 39 -3.01 -21.97 -6.89
C GLY A 39 -3.12 -20.52 -7.37
N LYS A 40 -3.50 -19.59 -6.50
CA LYS A 40 -3.60 -18.16 -6.81
C LYS A 40 -3.19 -17.29 -5.63
N ILE A 41 -2.40 -16.25 -5.94
CA ILE A 41 -2.06 -15.19 -5.00
C ILE A 41 -2.96 -13.96 -5.24
N LYS A 42 -3.51 -13.37 -4.17
CA LYS A 42 -4.35 -12.17 -4.21
C LYS A 42 -3.48 -10.94 -3.94
N ILE A 43 -3.44 -10.02 -4.90
CA ILE A 43 -2.58 -8.83 -4.83
C ILE A 43 -3.42 -7.56 -4.98
N GLY A 44 -3.31 -6.66 -4.00
CA GLY A 44 -3.90 -5.33 -4.07
C GLY A 44 -3.02 -4.39 -4.89
N VAL A 45 -3.59 -3.75 -5.91
CA VAL A 45 -2.93 -2.78 -6.80
C VAL A 45 -3.83 -1.55 -7.00
N PHE A 46 -3.23 -0.42 -7.39
CA PHE A 46 -4.01 0.73 -7.85
C PHE A 46 -4.63 0.47 -9.23
N SER A 47 -5.74 1.16 -9.52
CA SER A 47 -6.41 1.14 -10.82
C SER A 47 -6.35 2.50 -11.55
N ASP A 48 -5.85 3.54 -10.88
CA ASP A 48 -5.91 4.94 -11.31
C ASP A 48 -4.56 5.68 -11.22
N LYS A 49 -3.47 4.97 -10.95
CA LYS A 49 -2.15 5.58 -10.71
C LYS A 49 -1.10 5.14 -11.75
N ASN A 50 -1.22 5.66 -12.97
CA ASN A 50 -0.21 5.47 -14.02
C ASN A 50 1.13 6.12 -13.60
N PRO A 51 2.30 5.44 -13.76
CA PRO A 51 2.54 4.15 -14.42
C PRO A 51 2.61 2.95 -13.47
N PHE A 52 2.16 3.06 -12.22
CA PHE A 52 2.31 2.01 -11.19
C PHE A 52 1.23 0.94 -11.29
N GLY A 53 -0.04 1.33 -11.16
CA GLY A 53 -1.20 0.48 -11.35
C GLY A 53 -2.33 1.33 -11.96
N TYR A 54 -2.83 0.92 -13.10
CA TYR A 54 -3.90 1.62 -13.81
C TYR A 54 -4.66 0.66 -14.72
N VAL A 55 -5.88 1.02 -15.08
CA VAL A 55 -6.68 0.30 -16.07
C VAL A 55 -6.51 0.99 -17.42
N ASP A 56 -6.17 0.23 -18.45
CA ASP A 56 -6.01 0.75 -19.81
C ASP A 56 -7.36 0.90 -20.56
N GLU A 57 -7.31 1.39 -21.80
CA GLU A 57 -8.49 1.62 -22.64
C GLU A 57 -9.26 0.32 -22.97
N ASN A 58 -8.64 -0.85 -22.82
CA ASN A 58 -9.26 -2.15 -23.05
C ASN A 58 -9.91 -2.71 -21.78
N GLY A 59 -9.70 -2.07 -20.63
CA GLY A 59 -10.14 -2.55 -19.32
C GLY A 59 -9.14 -3.48 -18.65
N ASP A 60 -7.93 -3.63 -19.20
CA ASP A 60 -6.89 -4.47 -18.64
C ASP A 60 -6.06 -3.71 -17.59
N VAL A 61 -5.80 -4.34 -16.45
CA VAL A 61 -4.95 -3.75 -15.42
C VAL A 61 -3.47 -3.83 -15.86
N GLN A 62 -2.79 -2.70 -15.82
CA GLN A 62 -1.43 -2.49 -16.28
C GLN A 62 -0.58 -1.75 -15.25
N GLY A 63 0.73 -1.71 -15.48
CA GLY A 63 1.66 -0.88 -14.72
C GLY A 63 2.78 -1.66 -14.05
N TYR A 64 3.69 -0.91 -13.42
CA TYR A 64 4.88 -1.46 -12.78
C TYR A 64 4.55 -2.45 -11.66
N ASP A 65 3.61 -2.10 -10.78
CA ASP A 65 3.19 -2.94 -9.65
C ASP A 65 2.46 -4.19 -10.13
N VAL A 66 1.67 -4.07 -11.21
CA VAL A 66 0.98 -5.21 -11.86
C VAL A 66 1.98 -6.18 -12.49
N TYR A 67 2.98 -5.65 -13.22
CA TYR A 67 4.06 -6.48 -13.78
C TYR A 67 4.82 -7.21 -12.67
N PHE A 68 5.14 -6.50 -11.58
CA PHE A 68 5.82 -7.11 -10.43
C PHE A 68 4.96 -8.20 -9.77
N GLY A 69 3.65 -7.97 -9.63
CA GLY A 69 2.71 -8.97 -9.13
C GLY A 69 2.61 -10.23 -9.99
N LYS A 70 2.54 -10.07 -11.32
CA LYS A 70 2.60 -11.21 -12.26
C LYS A 70 3.90 -11.99 -12.14
N ARG A 71 5.02 -11.28 -11.99
CA ARG A 71 6.31 -11.93 -11.80
C ARG A 71 6.39 -12.68 -10.47
N LEU A 72 5.85 -12.11 -9.40
CA LEU A 72 5.76 -12.77 -8.08
C LEU A 72 4.94 -14.05 -8.16
N ALA A 73 3.77 -14.01 -8.82
CA ALA A 73 2.95 -15.20 -9.05
C ALA A 73 3.71 -16.31 -9.81
N LYS A 74 4.41 -15.93 -10.86
CA LYS A 74 5.24 -16.88 -11.63
C LYS A 74 6.33 -17.53 -10.79
N ASP A 75 7.02 -16.74 -9.98
CA ASP A 75 8.12 -17.25 -9.16
C ASP A 75 7.63 -18.14 -7.99
N LEU A 76 6.42 -17.89 -7.45
CA LEU A 76 5.84 -18.64 -6.35
C LEU A 76 5.01 -19.85 -6.80
N LEU A 77 4.23 -19.72 -7.89
CA LEU A 77 3.19 -20.66 -8.30
C LEU A 77 3.46 -21.29 -9.68
N GLY A 78 4.31 -20.66 -10.50
CA GLY A 78 4.74 -21.21 -11.80
C GLY A 78 4.16 -20.48 -13.01
N SER A 79 3.13 -19.65 -12.88
CA SER A 79 2.53 -18.89 -13.96
C SER A 79 2.28 -17.44 -13.59
N GLU A 80 2.41 -16.53 -14.57
CA GLU A 80 2.03 -15.11 -14.44
C GLU A 80 0.51 -14.93 -14.36
N ASP A 81 -0.27 -15.94 -14.72
CA ASP A 81 -1.73 -15.94 -14.66
C ASP A 81 -2.28 -16.42 -13.31
N ASP A 82 -1.40 -16.92 -12.41
CA ASP A 82 -1.77 -17.40 -11.09
C ASP A 82 -1.88 -16.25 -10.06
N VAL A 83 -2.39 -15.12 -10.51
CA VAL A 83 -2.64 -13.93 -9.69
C VAL A 83 -4.07 -13.45 -9.85
N GLU A 84 -4.64 -12.98 -8.74
CA GLU A 84 -5.92 -12.25 -8.70
C GLU A 84 -5.63 -10.83 -8.23
N PHE A 85 -5.88 -9.84 -9.08
CA PHE A 85 -5.73 -8.44 -8.71
C PHE A 85 -7.01 -7.89 -8.11
N THR A 86 -6.86 -7.19 -6.98
CA THR A 86 -7.92 -6.42 -6.31
C THR A 86 -7.55 -4.96 -6.34
N TYR A 87 -8.44 -4.08 -6.80
CA TYR A 87 -8.20 -2.65 -6.78
C TYR A 87 -8.32 -2.10 -5.37
N VAL A 88 -7.37 -1.25 -4.99
CA VAL A 88 -7.30 -0.66 -3.67
C VAL A 88 -7.12 0.85 -3.76
N GLU A 89 -7.74 1.56 -2.83
CA GLU A 89 -7.45 2.95 -2.53
C GLU A 89 -6.29 3.06 -1.54
N SER A 90 -5.66 4.22 -1.48
CA SER A 90 -4.52 4.42 -0.57
C SER A 90 -4.90 4.22 0.90
N ALA A 91 -6.10 4.59 1.31
CA ALA A 91 -6.59 4.48 2.68
C ALA A 91 -6.93 3.03 3.09
N SER A 92 -7.34 2.18 2.15
CA SER A 92 -7.82 0.82 2.42
C SER A 92 -6.73 -0.25 2.49
N ARG A 93 -5.48 0.08 2.13
CA ARG A 93 -4.38 -0.91 1.99
C ARG A 93 -4.11 -1.73 3.26
N VAL A 94 -4.05 -1.10 4.43
CA VAL A 94 -3.84 -1.79 5.72
C VAL A 94 -5.01 -2.72 6.02
N GLU A 95 -6.25 -2.21 5.90
CA GLU A 95 -7.46 -2.98 6.16
C GLU A 95 -7.55 -4.23 5.27
N TYR A 96 -7.22 -4.11 3.98
CA TYR A 96 -7.28 -5.23 3.04
C TYR A 96 -6.29 -6.35 3.38
N LEU A 97 -5.11 -6.00 3.92
CA LEU A 97 -4.17 -7.00 4.45
C LEU A 97 -4.70 -7.63 5.74
N GLN A 98 -5.15 -6.82 6.70
CA GLN A 98 -5.61 -7.30 8.01
C GLN A 98 -6.90 -8.13 7.92
N SER A 99 -7.75 -7.86 6.92
CA SER A 99 -8.97 -8.64 6.65
C SER A 99 -8.73 -9.86 5.75
N ALA A 100 -7.49 -10.13 5.36
CA ALA A 100 -7.12 -11.18 4.40
C ALA A 100 -7.88 -11.11 3.06
N LYS A 101 -8.35 -9.92 2.68
CA LYS A 101 -8.96 -9.67 1.36
C LYS A 101 -7.91 -9.81 0.26
N VAL A 102 -6.67 -9.46 0.56
CA VAL A 102 -5.49 -9.67 -0.27
C VAL A 102 -4.36 -10.27 0.55
N ASP A 103 -3.44 -10.98 -0.10
CA ASP A 103 -2.24 -11.54 0.53
C ASP A 103 -1.07 -10.55 0.54
N VAL A 104 -1.00 -9.71 -0.49
CA VAL A 104 0.08 -8.74 -0.70
C VAL A 104 -0.50 -7.43 -1.23
N ILE A 105 0.12 -6.32 -0.87
CA ILE A 105 -0.12 -5.00 -1.46
C ILE A 105 1.09 -4.59 -2.30
N LEU A 106 0.86 -4.33 -3.58
CA LEU A 106 1.79 -3.70 -4.52
C LEU A 106 1.12 -2.43 -5.07
N ALA A 107 1.14 -1.36 -4.28
CA ALA A 107 0.43 -0.10 -4.56
C ALA A 107 1.18 1.10 -3.96
N ASN A 108 2.45 1.29 -4.36
CA ASN A 108 3.32 2.35 -3.82
C ASN A 108 3.25 2.46 -2.28
N PHE A 109 3.21 1.34 -1.58
CA PHE A 109 2.99 1.30 -0.15
C PHE A 109 4.28 1.58 0.61
N THR A 110 4.51 2.85 0.92
CA THR A 110 5.71 3.32 1.63
C THR A 110 5.78 2.73 3.04
N VAL A 111 6.96 2.23 3.42
CA VAL A 111 7.25 1.79 4.78
C VAL A 111 7.26 3.01 5.71
N THR A 112 6.44 2.99 6.74
CA THR A 112 6.44 3.95 7.85
C THR A 112 6.29 3.18 9.16
N ASP A 113 6.73 3.77 10.28
CA ASP A 113 6.67 3.13 11.59
C ASP A 113 5.21 2.76 11.94
N ASP A 114 4.27 3.68 11.76
CA ASP A 114 2.84 3.46 12.01
C ASP A 114 2.24 2.29 11.20
N ARG A 115 2.71 2.09 9.97
CA ARG A 115 2.26 0.98 9.12
C ARG A 115 2.94 -0.32 9.51
N ALA A 116 4.23 -0.27 9.86
CA ALA A 116 4.99 -1.43 10.30
C ALA A 116 4.49 -2.02 11.64
N GLU A 117 3.78 -1.23 12.45
CA GLU A 117 3.06 -1.72 13.64
C GLU A 117 1.82 -2.57 13.29
N LYS A 118 1.31 -2.46 12.05
CA LYS A 118 0.03 -3.06 11.63
C LYS A 118 0.17 -4.16 10.60
N VAL A 119 1.22 -4.12 9.79
CA VAL A 119 1.48 -5.05 8.68
C VAL A 119 2.97 -5.26 8.50
N ASP A 120 3.35 -6.42 7.97
CA ASP A 120 4.74 -6.73 7.64
C ASP A 120 5.12 -6.18 6.26
N PHE A 121 6.37 -5.75 6.13
CA PHE A 121 6.95 -5.29 4.88
C PHE A 121 8.07 -6.22 4.42
N ALA A 122 8.06 -6.55 3.12
CA ALA A 122 9.21 -7.17 2.45
C ALA A 122 10.30 -6.12 2.15
N LEU A 123 11.38 -6.54 1.50
CA LEU A 123 12.42 -5.60 1.06
C LEU A 123 11.83 -4.55 0.11
N PRO A 124 12.20 -3.26 0.27
CA PRO A 124 11.75 -2.21 -0.61
C PRO A 124 12.22 -2.43 -2.05
N TYR A 125 11.29 -2.40 -3.00
CA TYR A 125 11.59 -2.54 -4.42
C TYR A 125 11.78 -1.19 -5.15
N MET A 126 11.47 -0.08 -4.47
CA MET A 126 11.54 1.27 -5.04
C MET A 126 11.79 2.32 -3.95
N LYS A 127 12.44 3.43 -4.34
CA LYS A 127 12.50 4.66 -3.54
C LYS A 127 11.73 5.74 -4.26
N VAL A 128 10.89 6.45 -3.52
CA VAL A 128 10.08 7.57 -4.02
C VAL A 128 10.28 8.81 -3.15
N ALA A 129 9.96 9.98 -3.70
CA ALA A 129 9.92 11.23 -2.96
C ALA A 129 8.52 11.86 -3.10
N LEU A 130 8.14 12.68 -2.14
CA LEU A 130 6.98 13.55 -2.27
C LEU A 130 7.34 14.73 -3.16
N GLY A 131 6.43 15.08 -4.05
CA GLY A 131 6.51 16.24 -4.91
C GLY A 131 5.19 16.99 -4.92
N VAL A 132 5.24 18.27 -5.22
CA VAL A 132 4.05 19.11 -5.45
C VAL A 132 3.94 19.37 -6.94
N VAL A 133 2.77 19.11 -7.50
CA VAL A 133 2.40 19.50 -8.88
C VAL A 133 1.56 20.76 -8.78
N SER A 134 1.87 21.74 -9.63
CA SER A 134 1.12 22.99 -9.71
C SER A 134 0.99 23.44 -11.17
N PRO A 135 -0.02 24.25 -11.52
CA PRO A 135 -0.11 24.87 -12.83
C PRO A 135 1.16 25.69 -13.18
N ASP A 136 1.48 25.78 -14.47
CA ASP A 136 2.70 26.46 -14.95
C ASP A 136 2.71 27.97 -14.63
N ASP A 137 1.54 28.59 -14.52
CA ASP A 137 1.38 30.01 -14.19
C ASP A 137 1.33 30.26 -12.67
N ALA A 138 1.32 29.21 -11.86
CA ALA A 138 1.24 29.26 -10.39
C ALA A 138 2.27 28.35 -9.70
N LEU A 139 3.53 28.36 -10.16
CA LEU A 139 4.59 27.47 -9.71
C LEU A 139 4.83 27.54 -8.19
N ILE A 140 4.80 26.39 -7.56
CA ILE A 140 5.19 26.15 -6.17
C ILE A 140 6.65 25.68 -6.15
N LYS A 141 7.54 26.45 -5.55
CA LYS A 141 8.97 26.14 -5.46
C LYS A 141 9.43 25.81 -4.06
N ASP A 142 8.67 26.24 -3.07
CA ASP A 142 8.92 26.01 -1.65
C ASP A 142 7.57 25.77 -0.95
N VAL A 143 7.61 25.10 0.21
CA VAL A 143 6.40 24.86 1.01
C VAL A 143 5.72 26.18 1.43
N LYS A 144 6.50 27.23 1.62
CA LYS A 144 5.97 28.57 1.95
C LYS A 144 5.06 29.15 0.87
N ASP A 145 5.25 28.75 -0.38
CA ASP A 145 4.40 29.17 -1.49
C ASP A 145 2.99 28.59 -1.41
N LEU A 146 2.78 27.60 -0.51
CA LEU A 146 1.47 27.01 -0.22
C LEU A 146 0.64 27.81 0.80
N GLU A 147 1.24 28.84 1.45
CA GLU A 147 0.53 29.68 2.41
C GLU A 147 -0.70 30.33 1.75
N GLY A 148 -1.87 30.16 2.37
CA GLY A 148 -3.14 30.68 1.86
C GLY A 148 -3.69 29.97 0.62
N LYS A 149 -3.08 28.85 0.19
CA LYS A 149 -3.55 28.01 -0.91
C LYS A 149 -4.20 26.73 -0.38
N LYS A 150 -4.98 26.10 -1.26
CA LYS A 150 -5.49 24.75 -1.05
C LYS A 150 -4.52 23.73 -1.63
N LEU A 151 -4.18 22.71 -0.83
CA LEU A 151 -3.35 21.61 -1.28
C LEU A 151 -4.20 20.35 -1.41
N ILE A 152 -4.26 19.82 -2.63
CA ILE A 152 -4.94 18.55 -2.89
C ILE A 152 -4.05 17.39 -2.46
N VAL A 153 -4.60 16.44 -1.71
CA VAL A 153 -3.95 15.20 -1.28
C VAL A 153 -4.91 14.02 -1.41
N VAL A 154 -4.34 12.82 -1.59
CA VAL A 154 -5.11 11.58 -1.55
C VAL A 154 -5.05 11.01 -0.13
N LYS A 155 -6.20 10.59 0.41
CA LYS A 155 -6.33 10.02 1.76
C LYS A 155 -5.46 8.77 1.94
N GLY A 156 -4.94 8.57 3.14
CA GLY A 156 -4.10 7.42 3.50
C GLY A 156 -2.70 7.44 2.88
N THR A 157 -2.27 8.57 2.31
CA THR A 157 -0.93 8.75 1.75
C THR A 157 0.04 9.38 2.76
N THR A 158 1.33 9.18 2.52
CA THR A 158 2.39 9.88 3.29
C THR A 158 2.35 11.39 3.10
N ALA A 159 1.82 11.89 1.98
CA ALA A 159 1.63 13.32 1.74
C ALA A 159 0.56 13.88 2.69
N GLU A 160 -0.59 13.23 2.81
CA GLU A 160 -1.62 13.65 3.75
C GLU A 160 -1.06 13.73 5.18
N THR A 161 -0.42 12.68 5.67
CA THR A 161 0.18 12.65 7.01
C THR A 161 1.22 13.76 7.17
N TYR A 162 2.14 13.88 6.23
CA TYR A 162 3.22 14.87 6.29
C TYR A 162 2.71 16.30 6.43
N PHE A 163 1.74 16.69 5.61
CA PHE A 163 1.20 18.05 5.65
C PHE A 163 0.28 18.27 6.87
N THR A 164 -0.49 17.27 7.28
CA THR A 164 -1.30 17.35 8.49
C THR A 164 -0.45 17.60 9.73
N ASP A 165 0.68 16.90 9.85
CA ASP A 165 1.51 16.92 11.06
C ASP A 165 2.46 18.12 11.09
N ASN A 166 3.01 18.53 9.94
CA ASN A 166 4.06 19.55 9.88
C ASN A 166 3.55 20.93 9.44
N TYR A 167 2.40 21.00 8.77
CA TYR A 167 1.84 22.23 8.20
C TYR A 167 0.32 22.31 8.40
N PRO A 168 -0.17 22.32 9.67
CA PRO A 168 -1.58 22.27 9.99
C PRO A 168 -2.38 23.49 9.51
N ASP A 169 -1.70 24.60 9.20
CA ASP A 169 -2.32 25.83 8.69
C ASP A 169 -2.61 25.78 7.17
N ILE A 170 -2.09 24.76 6.45
CA ILE A 170 -2.39 24.57 5.03
C ILE A 170 -3.73 23.85 4.88
N GLU A 171 -4.67 24.44 4.14
CA GLU A 171 -5.96 23.82 3.85
C GLU A 171 -5.75 22.60 2.93
N LEU A 172 -6.06 21.39 3.45
CA LEU A 172 -5.99 20.14 2.69
C LEU A 172 -7.35 19.79 2.09
N VAL A 173 -7.41 19.66 0.77
CA VAL A 173 -8.55 19.09 0.04
C VAL A 173 -8.26 17.63 -0.23
N LYS A 174 -9.07 16.72 0.34
CA LYS A 174 -8.77 15.29 0.38
C LYS A 174 -9.68 14.49 -0.52
N PHE A 175 -9.10 13.72 -1.43
CA PHE A 175 -9.79 12.79 -2.33
C PHE A 175 -9.48 11.33 -1.97
N ASP A 176 -10.30 10.41 -2.42
CA ASP A 176 -10.07 8.98 -2.23
C ASP A 176 -9.18 8.41 -3.35
N GLU A 177 -9.35 8.89 -4.59
CA GLU A 177 -8.65 8.43 -5.77
C GLU A 177 -7.69 9.48 -6.36
N TYR A 178 -6.63 9.02 -7.04
CA TYR A 178 -5.66 9.90 -7.71
C TYR A 178 -6.27 10.59 -8.93
N GLN A 179 -7.19 9.92 -9.66
CA GLN A 179 -7.86 10.51 -10.80
C GLN A 179 -8.72 11.71 -10.39
N GLU A 180 -9.51 11.58 -9.32
CA GLU A 180 -10.32 12.68 -8.77
C GLU A 180 -9.44 13.87 -8.34
N ALA A 181 -8.32 13.58 -7.66
CA ALA A 181 -7.37 14.60 -7.25
C ALA A 181 -6.74 15.34 -8.43
N TYR A 182 -6.44 14.63 -9.52
CA TYR A 182 -5.90 15.20 -10.74
C TYR A 182 -6.94 16.07 -11.47
N ASP A 183 -8.16 15.58 -11.61
CA ASP A 183 -9.26 16.31 -12.25
C ASP A 183 -9.56 17.61 -11.49
N ALA A 184 -9.60 17.55 -10.14
CA ALA A 184 -9.76 18.73 -9.31
C ALA A 184 -8.64 19.77 -9.46
N LEU A 185 -7.39 19.33 -9.71
CA LEU A 185 -6.28 20.24 -9.99
C LEU A 185 -6.44 20.93 -11.36
N LEU A 186 -6.99 20.23 -12.35
CA LEU A 186 -7.24 20.79 -13.68
C LEU A 186 -8.40 21.78 -13.69
N ASP A 187 -9.39 21.58 -12.84
CA ASP A 187 -10.57 22.44 -12.72
C ASP A 187 -10.29 23.76 -11.96
N GLY A 188 -9.21 23.85 -11.19
CA GLY A 188 -8.74 25.06 -10.46
C GLY A 188 -9.13 25.09 -9.00
#